data_03d2d72b1baa5d21881f13b3d3192c55
#
_entry.id   03d2d72b1baa5d21881f13b3d3192c55
#
_cell.length_a   1.000
_cell.length_b   1.000
_cell.length_c   1.000
_cell.angle_alpha   90.00
_cell.angle_beta   90.00
_cell.angle_gamma   90.00
#
_symmetry.space_group_name_H-M   'P 1'
#
loop_
_entity.id
_entity.type
_entity.pdbx_description
1 polymer ?
#
loop_
_entity_poly.entity_id
_entity_poly.type
_entity_poly.pdbx_seq_one_letter_code
_entity_poly.pdbx_strand_id
1 'polypeptide(L)'
;FGRFYLLPEGGTNSLAVKGCKEILTEDDTPFDLIACSVGTGGTLAGLIESALPHQKVLGFSALKNQKIEEEIKKWTIKQNWTINRDYTFGGYAKVSPELIYFINRFNKNFKTPLDPVYTGKLLFGIFDLIKNKQWVGGKKILVIHTGGIQGIEGMNQKLSKKKWPIITI
;
A
#
# COMPACT_ATOMS: atom_id res chain seq x y z
N PHE A 1 -26.74 17.04 16.64
CA PHE A 1 -25.30 17.26 16.54
C PHE A 1 -25.05 18.72 16.21
N GLY A 2 -24.09 19.39 16.89
CA GLY A 2 -23.67 20.76 16.62
C GLY A 2 -22.85 20.88 15.33
N ARG A 3 -21.97 21.89 15.21
CA ARG A 3 -21.04 22.01 14.08
C ARG A 3 -20.01 20.89 14.14
N PHE A 4 -19.80 20.16 13.03
CA PHE A 4 -18.81 19.09 12.91
C PHE A 4 -18.16 19.13 11.53
N TYR A 5 -16.98 18.55 11.42
CA TYR A 5 -16.30 18.31 10.16
C TYR A 5 -16.42 16.81 9.83
N LEU A 6 -17.03 16.49 8.69
CA LEU A 6 -17.17 15.12 8.23
C LEU A 6 -15.90 14.69 7.49
N LEU A 7 -15.19 13.73 8.07
CA LEU A 7 -14.08 13.05 7.38
C LEU A 7 -14.64 11.87 6.57
N PRO A 8 -14.39 11.80 5.26
CA PRO A 8 -14.76 10.64 4.45
C PRO A 8 -13.97 9.41 4.87
N GLU A 9 -14.43 8.22 4.46
CA GLU A 9 -13.72 6.96 4.70
C GLU A 9 -12.28 7.03 4.18
N GLY A 10 -11.32 6.55 4.98
CA GLY A 10 -9.90 6.62 4.68
C GLY A 10 -9.32 8.03 4.64
N GLY A 11 -10.09 9.05 5.05
CA GLY A 11 -9.64 10.44 5.04
C GLY A 11 -9.48 11.06 3.65
N THR A 12 -9.87 10.36 2.58
CA THR A 12 -9.62 10.80 1.19
C THR A 12 -10.48 12.00 0.82
N ASN A 13 -9.83 13.13 0.64
CA ASN A 13 -10.41 14.40 0.17
C ASN A 13 -9.32 15.21 -0.56
N SER A 14 -9.66 16.37 -1.09
CA SER A 14 -8.72 17.23 -1.84
C SER A 14 -7.51 17.66 -1.03
N LEU A 15 -7.67 17.95 0.25
CA LEU A 15 -6.56 18.34 1.14
C LEU A 15 -5.64 17.17 1.43
N ALA A 16 -6.18 15.97 1.66
CA ALA A 16 -5.40 14.77 1.87
C ALA A 16 -4.58 14.39 0.61
N VAL A 17 -5.20 14.44 -0.57
CA VAL A 17 -4.48 14.22 -1.84
C VAL A 17 -3.39 15.26 -2.03
N LYS A 18 -3.67 16.55 -1.74
CA LYS A 18 -2.65 17.61 -1.78
C LYS A 18 -1.48 17.32 -0.83
N GLY A 19 -1.76 16.93 0.42
CA GLY A 19 -0.69 16.56 1.37
C GLY A 19 0.12 15.34 0.90
N CYS A 20 -0.52 14.35 0.27
CA CYS A 20 0.18 13.20 -0.26
C CYS A 20 1.09 13.52 -1.48
N LYS A 21 0.91 14.66 -2.14
CA LYS A 21 1.86 15.13 -3.18
C LYS A 21 3.23 15.49 -2.60
N GLU A 22 3.30 15.80 -1.32
CA GLU A 22 4.52 16.23 -0.63
C GLU A 22 5.39 15.03 -0.17
N ILE A 23 4.91 13.78 -0.38
CA ILE A 23 5.65 12.57 -0.03
C ILE A 23 6.90 12.42 -0.88
N LEU A 24 6.81 12.69 -2.19
CA LEU A 24 7.95 12.62 -3.10
C LEU A 24 8.73 13.93 -3.07
N THR A 25 10.04 13.78 -3.05
CA THR A 25 11.00 14.87 -3.01
C THR A 25 11.95 14.84 -4.23
N GLU A 26 12.85 15.79 -4.36
CA GLU A 26 13.88 15.79 -5.41
C GLU A 26 14.83 14.60 -5.31
N ASP A 27 15.05 14.07 -4.10
CA ASP A 27 15.88 12.89 -3.85
C ASP A 27 15.30 11.61 -4.46
N ASP A 28 14.00 11.60 -4.76
CA ASP A 28 13.31 10.45 -5.34
C ASP A 28 13.39 10.39 -6.88
N THR A 29 14.02 11.37 -7.50
CA THR A 29 14.25 11.44 -8.96
C THR A 29 14.92 10.19 -9.55
N PRO A 30 15.85 9.49 -8.87
CA PRO A 30 16.52 8.32 -9.44
C PRO A 30 15.67 7.05 -9.53
N PHE A 31 14.45 7.05 -8.96
CA PHE A 31 13.58 5.87 -8.98
C PHE A 31 12.74 5.81 -10.26
N ASP A 32 12.66 4.61 -10.86
CA ASP A 32 11.87 4.36 -12.08
C ASP A 32 10.38 4.11 -11.75
N LEU A 33 10.14 3.52 -10.56
CA LEU A 33 8.83 3.09 -10.13
C LEU A 33 8.61 3.42 -8.65
N ILE A 34 7.44 3.96 -8.37
CA ILE A 34 6.96 4.27 -7.03
C ILE A 34 5.82 3.30 -6.71
N ALA A 35 5.93 2.56 -5.61
CA ALA A 35 4.93 1.58 -5.22
C ALA A 35 4.33 1.92 -3.85
N CYS A 36 3.00 1.84 -3.73
CA CYS A 36 2.33 1.96 -2.44
C CYS A 36 1.10 1.04 -2.34
N SER A 37 0.67 0.78 -1.11
CA SER A 37 -0.60 0.10 -0.84
C SER A 37 -1.79 1.02 -1.09
N VAL A 38 -2.91 0.45 -1.53
CA VAL A 38 -4.11 1.19 -1.87
C VAL A 38 -5.31 0.71 -1.06
N GLY A 39 -5.88 1.63 -0.29
CA GLY A 39 -7.19 1.51 0.33
C GLY A 39 -8.23 2.29 -0.48
N THR A 40 -8.49 3.53 -0.11
CA THR A 40 -9.42 4.45 -0.78
C THR A 40 -8.80 5.22 -1.95
N GLY A 41 -7.47 5.13 -2.14
CA GLY A 41 -6.76 5.69 -3.29
C GLY A 41 -6.17 7.08 -3.09
N GLY A 42 -6.43 7.77 -1.97
CA GLY A 42 -5.94 9.14 -1.75
C GLY A 42 -4.42 9.27 -1.80
N THR A 43 -3.70 8.40 -1.11
CA THR A 43 -2.23 8.40 -1.12
C THR A 43 -1.68 8.14 -2.52
N LEU A 44 -2.22 7.12 -3.21
CA LEU A 44 -1.79 6.81 -4.57
C LEU A 44 -2.04 8.00 -5.52
N ALA A 45 -3.20 8.65 -5.43
CA ALA A 45 -3.51 9.82 -6.24
C ALA A 45 -2.50 10.97 -6.03
N GLY A 46 -2.13 11.23 -4.77
CA GLY A 46 -1.09 12.22 -4.45
C GLY A 46 0.27 11.87 -5.07
N LEU A 47 0.70 10.62 -4.95
CA LEU A 47 1.94 10.11 -5.55
C LEU A 47 1.92 10.21 -7.08
N ILE A 48 0.80 9.86 -7.73
CA ILE A 48 0.64 10.00 -9.19
C ILE A 48 0.83 11.45 -9.62
N GLU A 49 0.21 12.37 -8.90
CA GLU A 49 0.27 13.80 -9.23
C GLU A 49 1.68 14.39 -9.09
N SER A 50 2.47 13.96 -8.08
CA SER A 50 3.84 14.42 -7.87
C SER A 50 4.90 13.64 -8.65
N ALA A 51 4.60 12.41 -9.10
CA ALA A 51 5.54 11.61 -9.88
C ALA A 51 6.02 12.32 -11.16
N LEU A 52 7.31 12.21 -11.45
CA LEU A 52 7.96 12.76 -12.62
C LEU A 52 7.55 12.02 -13.91
N PRO A 53 7.70 12.62 -15.10
CA PRO A 53 7.26 12.00 -16.36
C PRO A 53 7.85 10.63 -16.67
N HIS A 54 9.06 10.33 -16.21
CA HIS A 54 9.72 9.03 -16.40
C HIS A 54 9.30 7.99 -15.35
N GLN A 55 8.70 8.42 -14.24
CA GLN A 55 8.30 7.53 -13.13
C GLN A 55 6.93 6.92 -13.39
N LYS A 56 6.83 5.64 -13.11
CA LYS A 56 5.55 4.93 -13.04
C LYS A 56 5.10 4.78 -11.59
N VAL A 57 3.80 4.77 -11.36
CA VAL A 57 3.23 4.58 -10.03
C VAL A 57 2.42 3.29 -10.00
N LEU A 58 2.74 2.38 -9.08
CA LEU A 58 2.10 1.09 -8.94
C LEU A 58 1.40 0.98 -7.59
N GLY A 59 0.07 0.88 -7.62
CA GLY A 59 -0.74 0.62 -6.44
C GLY A 59 -0.96 -0.87 -6.23
N PHE A 60 -0.81 -1.36 -4.99
CA PHE A 60 -1.23 -2.71 -4.60
C PHE A 60 -2.52 -2.63 -3.79
N SER A 61 -3.62 -3.09 -4.37
CA SER A 61 -4.92 -3.02 -3.70
C SER A 61 -4.97 -3.92 -2.47
N ALA A 62 -5.27 -3.34 -1.31
CA ALA A 62 -5.52 -4.08 -0.08
C ALA A 62 -6.96 -4.60 0.01
N LEU A 63 -7.84 -4.13 -0.88
CA LEU A 63 -9.28 -4.34 -0.90
C LEU A 63 -9.71 -5.02 -2.20
N LYS A 64 -10.85 -5.72 -2.16
CA LYS A 64 -11.56 -6.17 -3.36
C LYS A 64 -12.48 -5.04 -3.87
N ASN A 65 -11.90 -3.92 -4.28
CA ASN A 65 -12.65 -2.80 -4.82
C ASN A 65 -12.45 -2.71 -6.34
N GLN A 66 -13.48 -3.05 -7.11
CA GLN A 66 -13.44 -2.99 -8.57
C GLN A 66 -13.46 -1.54 -9.11
N LYS A 67 -13.97 -0.59 -8.31
CA LYS A 67 -14.11 0.82 -8.70
C LYS A 67 -12.93 1.69 -8.28
N ILE A 68 -11.86 1.11 -7.72
CA ILE A 68 -10.75 1.89 -7.20
C ILE A 68 -10.08 2.79 -8.26
N GLU A 69 -10.03 2.36 -9.51
CA GLU A 69 -9.48 3.18 -10.60
C GLU A 69 -10.37 4.39 -10.91
N GLU A 70 -11.69 4.22 -10.85
CA GLU A 70 -12.65 5.32 -11.02
C GLU A 70 -12.50 6.35 -9.88
N GLU A 71 -12.29 5.88 -8.64
CA GLU A 71 -12.05 6.76 -7.50
C GLU A 71 -10.75 7.54 -7.66
N ILE A 72 -9.67 6.92 -8.11
CA ILE A 72 -8.39 7.58 -8.34
C ILE A 72 -8.49 8.61 -9.47
N LYS A 73 -9.20 8.28 -10.56
CA LYS A 73 -9.42 9.19 -11.70
C LYS A 73 -10.17 10.48 -11.35
N LYS A 74 -10.85 10.53 -10.21
CA LYS A 74 -11.44 11.78 -9.70
C LYS A 74 -10.39 12.81 -9.27
N TRP A 75 -9.17 12.37 -9.00
CA TRP A 75 -8.09 13.16 -8.42
C TRP A 75 -6.93 13.44 -9.37
N THR A 76 -6.82 12.68 -10.47
CA THR A 76 -5.72 12.82 -11.43
C THR A 76 -6.17 12.49 -12.85
N ILE A 77 -5.59 13.21 -13.81
CA ILE A 77 -5.72 12.94 -15.25
C ILE A 77 -4.51 12.20 -15.82
N LYS A 78 -3.44 12.04 -15.02
CA LYS A 78 -2.22 11.35 -15.43
C LYS A 78 -2.49 9.86 -15.69
N GLN A 79 -1.73 9.26 -16.61
CA GLN A 79 -1.88 7.86 -17.04
C GLN A 79 -0.65 6.99 -16.72
N ASN A 80 0.30 7.51 -15.97
CA ASN A 80 1.55 6.84 -15.62
C ASN A 80 1.42 5.88 -14.42
N TRP A 81 0.24 5.29 -14.21
CA TRP A 81 -0.02 4.44 -13.06
C TRP A 81 -0.83 3.19 -13.40
N THR A 82 -0.72 2.18 -12.54
CA THR A 82 -1.49 0.93 -12.62
C THR A 82 -1.82 0.42 -11.22
N ILE A 83 -2.83 -0.48 -11.14
CA ILE A 83 -3.23 -1.16 -9.89
C ILE A 83 -3.04 -2.67 -10.05
N ASN A 84 -2.25 -3.26 -9.16
CA ASN A 84 -2.21 -4.71 -8.97
C ASN A 84 -3.28 -5.11 -7.93
N ARG A 85 -4.10 -6.13 -8.27
CA ARG A 85 -5.19 -6.64 -7.43
C ARG A 85 -4.98 -8.08 -6.96
N ASP A 86 -3.87 -8.72 -7.35
CA ASP A 86 -3.66 -10.16 -7.15
C ASP A 86 -3.33 -10.49 -5.69
N TYR A 87 -2.78 -9.51 -4.95
CA TYR A 87 -2.31 -9.70 -3.59
C TYR A 87 -3.25 -9.17 -2.51
N THR A 88 -4.56 -9.22 -2.74
CA THR A 88 -5.56 -8.76 -1.76
C THR A 88 -5.74 -9.71 -0.58
N PHE A 89 -5.30 -10.97 -0.69
CA PHE A 89 -5.49 -12.05 0.30
C PHE A 89 -6.95 -12.25 0.73
N GLY A 90 -7.89 -11.94 -0.16
CA GLY A 90 -9.32 -12.05 0.11
C GLY A 90 -10.01 -10.74 0.51
N GLY A 91 -9.26 -9.62 0.61
CA GLY A 91 -9.79 -8.28 0.85
C GLY A 91 -9.31 -7.61 2.12
N TYR A 92 -10.07 -6.61 2.59
CA TYR A 92 -9.69 -5.80 3.75
C TYR A 92 -9.46 -6.64 5.02
N ALA A 93 -8.32 -6.44 5.67
CA ALA A 93 -7.91 -7.14 6.89
C ALA A 93 -7.98 -8.68 6.80
N LYS A 94 -8.05 -9.25 5.60
CA LYS A 94 -7.86 -10.68 5.37
C LYS A 94 -6.39 -10.96 5.17
N VAL A 95 -5.93 -12.06 5.76
CA VAL A 95 -4.53 -12.49 5.74
C VAL A 95 -4.46 -14.01 5.57
N SER A 96 -3.29 -14.53 5.22
CA SER A 96 -2.99 -15.96 5.22
C SER A 96 -1.78 -16.25 6.12
N PRO A 97 -1.59 -17.49 6.59
CA PRO A 97 -0.36 -17.87 7.30
C PRO A 97 0.91 -17.52 6.51
N GLU A 98 0.89 -17.69 5.20
CA GLU A 98 2.00 -17.37 4.31
C GLU A 98 2.39 -15.89 4.37
N LEU A 99 1.39 -14.97 4.33
CA LEU A 99 1.63 -13.54 4.51
C LEU A 99 2.25 -13.24 5.87
N ILE A 100 1.78 -13.88 6.94
CA ILE A 100 2.33 -13.68 8.28
C ILE A 100 3.79 -14.15 8.38
N TYR A 101 4.10 -15.32 7.81
CA TYR A 101 5.49 -15.79 7.73
C TYR A 101 6.38 -14.84 6.94
N PHE A 102 5.88 -14.29 5.84
CA PHE A 102 6.61 -13.29 5.08
C PHE A 102 6.89 -12.03 5.91
N ILE A 103 5.87 -11.46 6.56
CA ILE A 103 6.00 -10.27 7.41
C ILE A 103 7.07 -10.49 8.50
N ASN A 104 7.01 -11.62 9.20
CA ASN A 104 7.98 -11.94 10.25
C ASN A 104 9.41 -12.08 9.70
N ARG A 105 9.56 -12.78 8.57
CA ARG A 105 10.86 -12.92 7.91
C ARG A 105 11.39 -11.59 7.42
N PHE A 106 10.53 -10.73 6.85
CA PHE A 106 10.90 -9.40 6.41
C PHE A 106 11.41 -8.55 7.57
N ASN A 107 10.66 -8.49 8.68
CA ASN A 107 11.10 -7.77 9.87
C ASN A 107 12.42 -8.30 10.43
N LYS A 108 12.59 -9.63 10.49
CA LYS A 108 13.84 -10.26 10.95
C LYS A 108 15.05 -9.82 10.09
N ASN A 109 14.88 -9.75 8.77
CA ASN A 109 15.97 -9.47 7.83
C ASN A 109 16.28 -7.98 7.69
N PHE A 110 15.24 -7.13 7.68
CA PHE A 110 15.37 -5.71 7.35
C PHE A 110 15.13 -4.78 8.53
N LYS A 111 14.75 -5.32 9.71
CA LYS A 111 14.43 -4.54 10.93
C LYS A 111 13.35 -3.48 10.69
N THR A 112 12.43 -3.78 9.80
CA THR A 112 11.32 -2.91 9.41
C THR A 112 10.02 -3.67 9.57
N PRO A 113 9.21 -3.35 10.59
CA PRO A 113 7.93 -4.01 10.81
C PRO A 113 6.91 -3.60 9.73
N LEU A 114 6.10 -4.55 9.28
CA LEU A 114 5.06 -4.34 8.30
C LEU A 114 3.68 -4.59 8.91
N ASP A 115 2.71 -3.75 8.60
CA ASP A 115 1.32 -4.02 8.94
C ASP A 115 0.73 -5.12 8.03
N PRO A 116 -0.20 -5.94 8.52
CA PRO A 116 -0.73 -7.07 7.74
C PRO A 116 -1.82 -6.68 6.74
N VAL A 117 -2.33 -5.44 6.78
CA VAL A 117 -3.46 -5.01 5.95
C VAL A 117 -2.99 -4.38 4.65
N TYR A 118 -1.93 -3.55 4.73
CA TYR A 118 -1.44 -2.71 3.64
C TYR A 118 0.00 -3.03 3.25
N THR A 119 0.98 -2.64 4.07
CA THR A 119 2.40 -2.69 3.70
C THR A 119 2.94 -4.11 3.59
N GLY A 120 2.42 -5.04 4.38
CA GLY A 120 2.76 -6.46 4.28
C GLY A 120 2.32 -7.06 2.94
N LYS A 121 1.11 -6.75 2.48
CA LYS A 121 0.60 -7.23 1.17
C LYS A 121 1.36 -6.60 0.00
N LEU A 122 1.64 -5.30 0.08
CA LEU A 122 2.43 -4.58 -0.91
C LEU A 122 3.79 -5.23 -1.10
N LEU A 123 4.56 -5.38 -0.03
CA LEU A 123 5.91 -5.94 -0.11
C LEU A 123 5.88 -7.44 -0.45
N PHE A 124 4.92 -8.19 0.08
CA PHE A 124 4.72 -9.58 -0.36
C PHE A 124 4.56 -9.67 -1.88
N GLY A 125 3.67 -8.85 -2.45
CA GLY A 125 3.41 -8.84 -3.89
C GLY A 125 4.64 -8.45 -4.71
N ILE A 126 5.40 -7.43 -4.31
CA ILE A 126 6.64 -7.04 -4.98
C ILE A 126 7.65 -8.20 -4.96
N PHE A 127 7.90 -8.80 -3.80
CA PHE A 127 8.85 -9.90 -3.67
C PHE A 127 8.42 -11.14 -4.45
N ASP A 128 7.12 -11.46 -4.47
CA ASP A 128 6.58 -12.59 -5.21
C ASP A 128 6.72 -12.39 -6.73
N LEU A 129 6.37 -11.21 -7.25
CA LEU A 129 6.54 -10.88 -8.67
C LEU A 129 8.02 -10.94 -9.10
N ILE A 130 8.93 -10.44 -8.27
CA ILE A 130 10.37 -10.52 -8.56
C ILE A 130 10.85 -11.98 -8.56
N LYS A 131 10.50 -12.75 -7.53
CA LYS A 131 10.86 -14.16 -7.40
C LYS A 131 10.38 -14.99 -8.59
N ASN A 132 9.17 -14.73 -9.06
CA ASN A 132 8.55 -15.46 -10.17
C ASN A 132 8.93 -14.91 -11.55
N LYS A 133 9.86 -13.94 -11.63
CA LYS A 133 10.29 -13.28 -12.86
C LYS A 133 9.14 -12.59 -13.63
N GLN A 134 8.11 -12.19 -12.92
CA GLN A 134 6.93 -11.49 -13.45
C GLN A 134 6.99 -9.97 -13.19
N TRP A 135 8.09 -9.51 -12.60
CA TRP A 135 8.28 -8.09 -12.35
C TRP A 135 8.51 -7.32 -13.64
N VAL A 136 7.61 -6.38 -13.94
CA VAL A 136 7.66 -5.51 -15.13
C VAL A 136 7.99 -4.05 -14.77
N GLY A 137 8.25 -3.77 -13.50
CA GLY A 137 8.70 -2.46 -13.02
C GLY A 137 10.15 -2.17 -13.40
N GLY A 138 10.58 -0.93 -13.23
CA GLY A 138 11.95 -0.50 -13.45
C GLY A 138 12.97 -1.20 -12.53
N LYS A 139 14.24 -0.82 -12.66
CA LYS A 139 15.33 -1.38 -11.84
C LYS A 139 15.39 -0.78 -10.45
N LYS A 140 14.99 0.48 -10.28
CA LYS A 140 14.98 1.19 -9.01
C LYS A 140 13.55 1.46 -8.56
N ILE A 141 13.18 0.86 -7.44
CA ILE A 141 11.82 0.91 -6.89
C ILE A 141 11.85 1.68 -5.58
N LEU A 142 11.03 2.70 -5.46
CA LEU A 142 10.70 3.35 -4.19
C LEU A 142 9.41 2.74 -3.65
N VAL A 143 9.47 2.15 -2.48
CA VAL A 143 8.29 1.59 -1.79
C VAL A 143 7.90 2.51 -0.64
N ILE A 144 6.70 3.06 -0.71
CA ILE A 144 6.18 3.95 0.33
C ILE A 144 5.57 3.12 1.46
N HIS A 145 6.21 3.19 2.64
CA HIS A 145 5.73 2.57 3.87
C HIS A 145 4.82 3.55 4.62
N THR A 146 3.51 3.32 4.56
CA THR A 146 2.48 4.24 5.11
C THR A 146 2.15 4.02 6.58
N GLY A 147 2.95 3.25 7.32
CA GLY A 147 2.71 2.96 8.74
C GLY A 147 1.72 1.80 8.96
N GLY A 148 0.77 1.97 9.89
CA GLY A 148 -0.27 0.95 10.17
C GLY A 148 0.12 -0.11 11.21
N ILE A 149 1.33 -0.06 11.77
CA ILE A 149 1.86 -1.08 12.71
C ILE A 149 1.04 -1.17 14.01
N GLN A 150 0.34 -0.12 14.41
CA GLN A 150 -0.56 -0.12 15.58
C GLN A 150 -1.70 -1.16 15.44
N GLY A 151 -2.02 -1.59 14.22
CA GLY A 151 -3.01 -2.64 13.97
C GLY A 151 -2.54 -4.06 14.24
N ILE A 152 -1.25 -4.28 14.51
CA ILE A 152 -0.63 -5.61 14.67
C ILE A 152 -1.20 -6.32 15.91
N GLU A 153 -1.35 -5.62 17.02
CA GLU A 153 -1.88 -6.23 18.25
C GLU A 153 -3.28 -6.79 18.04
N GLY A 154 -4.19 -6.00 17.48
CA GLY A 154 -5.55 -6.44 17.17
C GLY A 154 -5.60 -7.59 16.13
N MET A 155 -4.66 -7.62 15.20
CA MET A 155 -4.50 -8.75 14.28
C MET A 155 -4.02 -9.99 15.02
N ASN A 156 -3.01 -9.88 15.89
CA ASN A 156 -2.47 -10.99 16.66
C ASN A 156 -3.52 -11.67 17.54
N GLN A 157 -4.44 -10.90 18.14
CA GLN A 157 -5.58 -11.46 18.89
C GLN A 157 -6.46 -12.33 17.99
N LYS A 158 -6.71 -11.92 16.75
CA LYS A 158 -7.49 -12.71 15.76
C LYS A 158 -6.73 -13.94 15.29
N LEU A 159 -5.42 -13.83 15.08
CA LEU A 159 -4.56 -14.94 14.66
C LEU A 159 -4.45 -16.01 15.74
N SER A 160 -4.28 -15.62 16.99
CA SER A 160 -4.23 -16.53 18.15
C SER A 160 -5.52 -17.34 18.30
N LYS A 161 -6.69 -16.71 18.12
CA LYS A 161 -7.99 -17.42 18.13
C LYS A 161 -8.09 -18.48 17.03
N LYS A 162 -7.40 -18.28 15.91
CA LYS A 162 -7.34 -19.25 14.79
C LYS A 162 -6.21 -20.26 14.92
N LYS A 163 -5.40 -20.18 15.97
CA LYS A 163 -4.17 -20.96 16.13
C LYS A 163 -3.19 -20.78 14.95
N TRP A 164 -3.16 -19.61 14.39
CA TRP A 164 -2.25 -19.23 13.30
C TRP A 164 -0.99 -18.57 13.87
N PRO A 165 0.12 -18.51 13.07
CA PRO A 165 1.30 -17.76 13.50
C PRO A 165 0.94 -16.30 13.74
N ILE A 166 1.55 -15.71 14.77
CA ILE A 166 1.39 -14.29 15.13
C ILE A 166 2.50 -13.45 14.49
N ILE A 167 2.27 -12.16 14.36
CA ILE A 167 3.25 -11.19 13.88
C ILE A 167 4.17 -10.81 15.04
N THR A 168 5.48 -10.90 14.82
CA THR A 168 6.54 -10.50 15.75
C THR A 168 7.26 -9.26 15.23
N ILE A 169 7.40 -8.23 16.08
CA ILE A 169 8.07 -6.96 15.78
C ILE A 169 9.22 -6.72 16.72
#